data_c26f91144d6807503fe6867babf648c9
#
_entry.id   c26f91144d6807503fe6867babf648c9
#
_cell.length_a   1.000
_cell.length_b   1.000
_cell.length_c   1.000
_cell.angle_alpha   90.00
_cell.angle_beta   90.00
_cell.angle_gamma   90.00
#
_symmetry.space_group_name_H-M   'P 1'
#
loop_
_entity.id
_entity.type
_entity.pdbx_description
1 polymer ?
#
loop_
_entity_poly.entity_id
_entity_poly.type
_entity_poly.pdbx_seq_one_letter_code
_entity_poly.pdbx_strand_id
1 'polypeptide(L)'
;MRSIFSLIILVTIFYSCDSNSSRKSKGLLPPASGKSGEIIVVMDSSKWKGKVGEQIRETFRAEVGGLPREESMFKLNYVDPRQLNDILKSVRNLLFVMTIDDKKPGSRVVRNYFTKSSIDKIKGDPNLFVHTARDEFARGQTVMYLFGQNEKMLVDNIEKNQKQLQDFFNKAENNRLEAGLFKAKEVEGLTKMLEEDHECAMRIPFGYKLVVNQPGFVWFRQINAESDMNLFITYRPYKSEKAFEKEAIIDLRDSIARFQLFEDPAAPETHIITETKVPYIPVKTTQVNFNGSYAVEMRGLWKTSNLSMGGPFISYTLVDEELGRLYYIEGFVYSPGKNQREFIRELEVILSTFKTKQQVPTSGS
;
A
#
# COMPACT_ATOMS: atom_id res chain seq x y z
N MET A 1 -63.45 18.26 -3.02
CA MET A 1 -62.57 19.30 -2.49
C MET A 1 -61.70 18.70 -1.39
N ARG A 2 -60.47 18.33 -1.70
CA ARG A 2 -59.41 17.99 -0.74
C ARG A 2 -58.10 18.49 -1.33
N SER A 3 -57.63 19.61 -0.81
CA SER A 3 -56.37 20.24 -1.18
C SER A 3 -55.20 19.43 -0.63
N ILE A 4 -54.31 19.02 -1.54
CA ILE A 4 -53.00 18.41 -1.18
C ILE A 4 -51.97 19.53 -1.14
N PHE A 5 -51.49 19.87 0.05
CA PHE A 5 -50.36 20.76 0.25
C PHE A 5 -49.07 20.01 -0.06
N SER A 6 -48.43 20.36 -1.17
CA SER A 6 -47.07 19.92 -1.49
C SER A 6 -46.07 20.75 -0.67
N LEU A 7 -45.40 20.10 0.25
CA LEU A 7 -44.31 20.67 1.04
C LEU A 7 -43.00 20.61 0.20
N ILE A 8 -42.60 21.73 -0.37
CA ILE A 8 -41.32 21.90 -1.06
C ILE A 8 -40.26 22.09 0.00
N ILE A 9 -39.43 21.07 0.22
CA ILE A 9 -38.23 21.16 1.07
C ILE A 9 -37.15 21.88 0.25
N LEU A 10 -36.86 23.12 0.63
CA LEU A 10 -35.78 23.94 0.08
C LEU A 10 -34.45 23.48 0.71
N VAL A 11 -33.68 22.68 -0.01
CA VAL A 11 -32.30 22.31 0.39
C VAL A 11 -31.39 23.51 0.13
N THR A 12 -31.09 24.28 1.15
CA THR A 12 -30.08 25.33 1.09
C THR A 12 -28.69 24.68 1.12
N ILE A 13 -28.04 24.64 -0.04
CA ILE A 13 -26.62 24.29 -0.16
C ILE A 13 -25.83 25.47 0.38
N PHE A 14 -25.26 25.31 1.60
CA PHE A 14 -24.28 26.24 2.13
C PHE A 14 -22.98 26.10 1.34
N TYR A 15 -22.76 26.97 0.37
CA TYR A 15 -21.44 27.23 -0.16
C TYR A 15 -20.62 27.89 0.95
N SER A 16 -19.78 27.11 1.64
CA SER A 16 -18.73 27.63 2.50
C SER A 16 -17.68 28.30 1.60
N CYS A 17 -17.73 29.62 1.52
CA CYS A 17 -16.62 30.40 1.00
C CYS A 17 -15.46 30.30 1.98
N ASP A 18 -14.46 29.46 1.63
CA ASP A 18 -13.21 29.40 2.37
C ASP A 18 -12.30 30.53 1.91
N SER A 19 -11.99 31.41 2.86
CA SER A 19 -11.25 32.65 2.69
C SER A 19 -9.78 32.41 2.34
N ASN A 20 -9.32 33.08 1.29
CA ASN A 20 -7.95 33.54 0.99
C ASN A 20 -6.82 33.04 1.90
N SER A 21 -6.31 31.86 1.64
CA SER A 21 -4.90 31.55 1.75
C SER A 21 -4.34 31.52 0.30
N SER A 22 -3.28 32.27 0.07
CA SER A 22 -2.62 32.43 -1.22
C SER A 22 -2.43 31.07 -1.90
N ARG A 23 -3.33 30.68 -2.81
CA ARG A 23 -3.13 29.59 -3.75
C ARG A 23 -1.96 29.97 -4.64
N LYS A 24 -0.73 29.65 -4.22
CA LYS A 24 0.36 29.46 -5.19
C LYS A 24 -0.21 28.49 -6.22
N SER A 25 -0.29 28.91 -7.47
CA SER A 25 -0.84 28.09 -8.53
C SER A 25 -0.12 26.75 -8.48
N LYS A 26 -0.82 25.62 -8.28
CA LYS A 26 -0.22 24.28 -8.14
C LYS A 26 0.71 23.90 -9.29
N GLY A 27 0.59 24.59 -10.43
CA GLY A 27 1.47 24.44 -11.60
C GLY A 27 2.89 24.96 -11.43
N LEU A 28 3.19 25.81 -10.42
CA LEU A 28 4.51 26.38 -10.16
C LEU A 28 5.32 25.61 -9.08
N LEU A 29 4.76 24.60 -8.45
CA LEU A 29 5.49 23.80 -7.48
C LEU A 29 6.51 22.89 -8.17
N PRO A 30 7.74 22.75 -7.61
CA PRO A 30 8.71 21.78 -8.10
C PRO A 30 8.17 20.35 -7.93
N PRO A 31 8.63 19.39 -8.72
CA PRO A 31 8.28 17.98 -8.47
C PRO A 31 8.87 17.52 -7.13
N ALA A 32 8.12 16.69 -6.40
CA ALA A 32 8.61 16.10 -5.18
C ALA A 32 9.78 15.13 -5.47
N SER A 33 10.80 15.15 -4.60
CA SER A 33 12.03 14.38 -4.73
C SER A 33 12.19 13.35 -3.58
N GLY A 34 13.19 12.48 -3.68
CA GLY A 34 13.51 11.47 -2.66
C GLY A 34 13.14 10.05 -3.09
N LYS A 35 13.58 9.08 -2.28
CA LYS A 35 13.40 7.65 -2.57
C LYS A 35 12.04 7.17 -2.12
N SER A 36 11.56 6.09 -2.73
CA SER A 36 10.35 5.38 -2.28
C SER A 36 10.52 4.89 -0.85
N GLY A 37 9.44 4.92 -0.07
CA GLY A 37 9.44 4.44 1.31
C GLY A 37 10.28 5.26 2.30
N GLU A 38 10.71 6.49 1.97
CA GLU A 38 11.38 7.39 2.90
C GLU A 38 10.39 8.45 3.43
N ILE A 39 10.47 8.75 4.74
CA ILE A 39 9.74 9.84 5.39
C ILE A 39 10.75 10.75 6.09
N ILE A 40 10.72 12.05 5.78
CA ILE A 40 11.44 13.07 6.55
C ILE A 40 10.58 13.48 7.74
N VAL A 41 11.10 13.26 8.95
CA VAL A 41 10.43 13.61 10.22
C VAL A 41 11.00 14.91 10.75
N VAL A 42 10.16 15.93 10.84
CA VAL A 42 10.50 17.29 11.28
C VAL A 42 9.92 17.54 12.65
N MET A 43 10.76 17.53 13.68
CA MET A 43 10.36 17.77 15.07
C MET A 43 11.53 18.23 15.92
N ASP A 44 11.25 18.81 17.10
CA ASP A 44 12.30 19.20 18.05
C ASP A 44 13.16 17.98 18.47
N SER A 45 14.46 18.19 18.58
CA SER A 45 15.43 17.10 18.86
C SER A 45 15.15 16.38 20.18
N SER A 46 14.65 17.08 21.19
CA SER A 46 14.31 16.45 22.45
C SER A 46 13.09 15.55 22.36
N LYS A 47 12.11 15.91 21.54
CA LYS A 47 10.94 15.08 21.25
C LYS A 47 11.33 13.84 20.43
N TRP A 48 12.25 14.01 19.45
CA TRP A 48 12.77 12.89 18.68
C TRP A 48 13.49 11.84 19.53
N LYS A 49 14.24 12.29 20.55
CA LYS A 49 14.93 11.42 21.52
C LYS A 49 14.03 10.88 22.62
N GLY A 50 12.82 11.45 22.78
CA GLY A 50 11.86 11.07 23.83
C GLY A 50 10.79 10.11 23.31
N LYS A 51 9.72 9.95 24.14
CA LYS A 51 8.60 9.02 23.91
C LYS A 51 7.87 9.25 22.59
N VAL A 52 7.69 10.49 22.16
CA VAL A 52 7.02 10.80 20.88
C VAL A 52 7.84 10.24 19.71
N GLY A 53 9.16 10.45 19.72
CA GLY A 53 10.04 9.93 18.69
C GLY A 53 10.12 8.40 18.70
N GLU A 54 10.08 7.78 19.86
CA GLU A 54 9.98 6.32 20.02
C GLU A 54 8.70 5.78 19.38
N GLN A 55 7.55 6.35 19.74
CA GLN A 55 6.26 5.95 19.18
C GLN A 55 6.18 6.14 17.66
N ILE A 56 6.77 7.21 17.11
CA ILE A 56 6.88 7.44 15.67
C ILE A 56 7.73 6.36 15.01
N ARG A 57 8.87 6.00 15.62
CA ARG A 57 9.72 4.92 15.08
C ARG A 57 9.01 3.57 15.12
N GLU A 58 8.35 3.23 16.21
CA GLU A 58 7.55 2.00 16.32
C GLU A 58 6.45 1.96 15.26
N THR A 59 5.75 3.07 15.05
CA THR A 59 4.65 3.15 14.06
C THR A 59 5.17 3.00 12.64
N PHE A 60 6.14 3.78 12.21
CA PHE A 60 6.52 3.85 10.80
C PHE A 60 7.69 2.94 10.41
N ARG A 61 8.48 2.45 11.38
CA ARG A 61 9.47 1.39 11.16
C ARG A 61 8.94 0.01 11.49
N ALA A 62 7.62 -0.15 11.64
CA ALA A 62 7.03 -1.48 11.78
C ALA A 62 7.51 -2.39 10.64
N GLU A 63 7.74 -3.65 10.95
CA GLU A 63 8.25 -4.62 9.98
C GLU A 63 7.21 -4.97 8.92
N VAL A 64 7.66 -5.13 7.69
CA VAL A 64 6.85 -5.68 6.61
C VAL A 64 6.83 -7.21 6.75
N GLY A 65 5.68 -7.76 7.06
CA GLY A 65 5.54 -9.22 7.23
C GLY A 65 5.75 -10.01 5.93
N GLY A 66 6.26 -11.27 6.09
CA GLY A 66 6.45 -12.19 4.97
C GLY A 66 7.72 -11.95 4.15
N LEU A 67 8.67 -11.13 4.64
CA LEU A 67 9.97 -10.94 4.01
C LEU A 67 11.03 -11.84 4.65
N PRO A 68 12.06 -12.31 3.90
CA PRO A 68 13.11 -13.18 4.44
C PRO A 68 14.09 -12.47 5.40
N ARG A 69 14.01 -11.16 5.46
CA ARG A 69 14.81 -10.30 6.38
C ARG A 69 13.88 -9.26 6.98
N GLU A 70 14.24 -8.76 8.14
CA GLU A 70 13.57 -7.62 8.77
C GLU A 70 13.76 -6.36 7.92
N GLU A 71 12.69 -5.88 7.30
CA GLU A 71 12.67 -4.64 6.57
C GLU A 71 11.56 -3.74 7.11
N SER A 72 11.96 -2.54 7.52
CA SER A 72 11.02 -1.54 8.01
C SER A 72 10.08 -1.06 6.89
N MET A 73 8.82 -0.80 7.24
CA MET A 73 7.81 -0.26 6.33
C MET A 73 8.27 1.06 5.69
N PHE A 74 8.85 1.95 6.50
CA PHE A 74 9.43 3.21 6.04
C PHE A 74 10.82 3.44 6.64
N LYS A 75 11.69 4.08 5.85
CA LYS A 75 12.95 4.63 6.33
C LYS A 75 12.70 6.04 6.85
N LEU A 76 12.94 6.28 8.14
CA LEU A 76 12.78 7.59 8.75
C LEU A 76 14.10 8.34 8.76
N ASN A 77 14.09 9.56 8.24
CA ASN A 77 15.20 10.51 8.31
C ASN A 77 14.75 11.72 9.16
N TYR A 78 15.41 11.93 10.28
CA TYR A 78 15.10 13.01 11.20
C TYR A 78 15.75 14.32 10.76
N VAL A 79 15.01 15.42 10.90
CA VAL A 79 15.47 16.79 10.63
C VAL A 79 15.01 17.71 11.77
N ASP A 80 15.95 18.48 12.37
CA ASP A 80 15.58 19.56 13.28
C ASP A 80 14.85 20.65 12.48
N PRO A 81 13.70 21.17 12.95
CA PRO A 81 12.94 22.19 12.23
C PRO A 81 13.72 23.43 11.84
N ARG A 82 14.76 23.78 12.60
CA ARG A 82 15.64 24.93 12.32
C ARG A 82 16.58 24.68 11.12
N GLN A 83 16.77 23.43 10.72
CA GLN A 83 17.60 22.99 9.58
C GLN A 83 16.75 22.68 8.34
N LEU A 84 15.43 22.79 8.43
CA LEU A 84 14.52 22.50 7.33
C LEU A 84 14.65 23.59 6.25
N ASN A 85 15.26 23.23 5.13
CA ASN A 85 15.42 24.06 3.95
C ASN A 85 14.45 23.66 2.82
N ASP A 86 14.45 24.39 1.71
CA ASP A 86 13.50 24.16 0.62
C ASP A 86 13.72 22.81 -0.10
N ILE A 87 14.93 22.27 -0.10
CA ILE A 87 15.23 20.93 -0.63
C ILE A 87 14.55 19.87 0.24
N LEU A 88 14.72 19.97 1.56
CA LEU A 88 14.10 19.05 2.51
C LEU A 88 12.57 19.22 2.59
N LYS A 89 12.04 20.42 2.28
CA LYS A 89 10.59 20.63 2.16
C LYS A 89 10.02 20.00 0.91
N SER A 90 10.80 19.83 -0.16
CA SER A 90 10.31 19.31 -1.44
C SER A 90 10.32 17.77 -1.53
N VAL A 91 10.55 17.05 -0.43
CA VAL A 91 10.56 15.58 -0.41
C VAL A 91 9.16 14.99 -0.58
N ARG A 92 9.11 13.73 -1.01
CA ARG A 92 7.85 13.01 -1.30
C ARG A 92 6.95 12.84 -0.07
N ASN A 93 7.52 12.49 1.07
CA ASN A 93 6.78 12.29 2.32
C ASN A 93 7.40 13.12 3.44
N LEU A 94 6.61 13.99 4.02
CA LEU A 94 7.03 14.91 5.07
C LEU A 94 6.11 14.75 6.28
N LEU A 95 6.69 14.57 7.46
CA LEU A 95 5.97 14.41 8.72
C LEU A 95 6.41 15.50 9.69
N PHE A 96 5.55 16.46 9.99
CA PHE A 96 5.74 17.45 11.04
C PHE A 96 5.14 16.96 12.35
N VAL A 97 5.86 17.19 13.46
CA VAL A 97 5.39 16.76 14.77
C VAL A 97 5.62 17.84 15.81
N MET A 98 4.57 18.17 16.59
CA MET A 98 4.67 19.11 17.71
C MET A 98 3.66 18.83 18.81
N THR A 99 3.91 19.40 19.99
CA THR A 99 2.89 19.55 21.05
C THR A 99 2.72 21.03 21.43
N ILE A 100 1.51 21.41 21.85
CA ILE A 100 1.20 22.82 22.14
C ILE A 100 1.92 23.32 23.40
N ASP A 101 2.12 22.46 24.38
CA ASP A 101 2.82 22.76 25.63
C ASP A 101 4.34 22.96 25.44
N ASP A 102 4.91 22.46 24.35
CA ASP A 102 6.35 22.55 24.10
C ASP A 102 6.76 23.94 23.62
N LYS A 103 7.62 24.59 24.41
CA LYS A 103 8.16 25.93 24.15
C LYS A 103 9.57 25.91 23.55
N LYS A 104 10.12 24.73 23.25
CA LYS A 104 11.48 24.60 22.70
C LYS A 104 11.61 25.24 21.33
N PRO A 105 12.83 25.65 20.92
CA PRO A 105 13.04 26.37 19.68
C PRO A 105 12.55 25.64 18.43
N GLY A 106 12.82 24.33 18.32
CA GLY A 106 12.36 23.50 17.19
C GLY A 106 10.83 23.42 17.13
N SER A 107 10.16 23.20 18.27
CA SER A 107 8.69 23.15 18.32
C SER A 107 8.03 24.49 17.96
N ARG A 108 8.67 25.63 18.29
CA ARG A 108 8.19 26.95 17.86
C ARG A 108 8.21 27.09 16.35
N VAL A 109 9.26 26.58 15.68
CA VAL A 109 9.35 26.61 14.21
C VAL A 109 8.21 25.80 13.59
N VAL A 110 7.95 24.57 14.08
CA VAL A 110 6.83 23.76 13.58
C VAL A 110 5.48 24.43 13.85
N ARG A 111 5.32 25.07 14.99
CA ARG A 111 4.08 25.80 15.35
C ARG A 111 3.74 26.92 14.34
N ASN A 112 4.72 27.54 13.69
CA ASN A 112 4.47 28.60 12.70
C ASN A 112 3.75 28.10 11.43
N TYR A 113 3.67 26.77 11.21
CA TYR A 113 2.85 26.19 10.16
C TYR A 113 1.36 26.14 10.52
N PHE A 114 0.98 26.45 11.77
CA PHE A 114 -0.40 26.42 12.25
C PHE A 114 -0.93 27.83 12.45
N THR A 115 -2.15 28.07 12.01
CA THR A 115 -2.86 29.32 12.31
C THR A 115 -3.30 29.37 13.78
N LYS A 116 -3.61 30.56 14.29
CA LYS A 116 -4.16 30.73 15.63
C LYS A 116 -5.44 29.89 15.79
N SER A 117 -6.34 29.92 14.82
CA SER A 117 -7.58 29.14 14.83
C SER A 117 -7.30 27.63 14.88
N SER A 118 -6.29 27.12 14.14
CA SER A 118 -5.90 25.70 14.22
C SER A 118 -5.40 25.33 15.62
N ILE A 119 -4.57 26.18 16.21
CA ILE A 119 -4.07 25.98 17.58
C ILE A 119 -5.22 25.96 18.60
N ASP A 120 -6.19 26.85 18.46
CA ASP A 120 -7.35 26.90 19.36
C ASP A 120 -8.25 25.66 19.21
N LYS A 121 -8.42 25.14 17.99
CA LYS A 121 -9.11 23.86 17.76
C LYS A 121 -8.40 22.69 18.44
N ILE A 122 -7.06 22.59 18.31
CA ILE A 122 -6.27 21.54 18.95
C ILE A 122 -6.40 21.59 20.47
N LYS A 123 -6.47 22.80 21.06
CA LYS A 123 -6.70 22.97 22.51
C LYS A 123 -8.10 22.53 22.93
N GLY A 124 -9.09 22.72 22.07
CA GLY A 124 -10.49 22.39 22.35
C GLY A 124 -10.85 20.93 22.17
N ASP A 125 -10.09 20.18 21.35
CA ASP A 125 -10.39 18.79 21.03
C ASP A 125 -9.16 17.88 21.21
N PRO A 126 -9.14 17.05 22.26
CA PRO A 126 -8.04 16.12 22.52
C PRO A 126 -7.91 14.98 21.48
N ASN A 127 -8.97 14.72 20.69
CA ASN A 127 -8.96 13.70 19.64
C ASN A 127 -8.44 14.26 18.31
N LEU A 128 -8.30 15.57 18.18
CA LEU A 128 -7.72 16.20 17.00
C LEU A 128 -6.19 16.15 17.09
N PHE A 129 -5.57 15.19 16.41
CA PHE A 129 -4.13 14.91 16.49
C PHE A 129 -3.41 14.83 15.15
N VAL A 130 -4.14 14.80 14.03
CA VAL A 130 -3.58 14.64 12.69
C VAL A 130 -4.24 15.59 11.70
N HIS A 131 -3.42 16.16 10.83
CA HIS A 131 -3.85 16.86 9.62
C HIS A 131 -2.97 16.41 8.46
N THR A 132 -3.54 16.27 7.28
CA THR A 132 -2.84 15.82 6.09
C THR A 132 -3.04 16.79 4.94
N ALA A 133 -1.99 16.98 4.13
CA ALA A 133 -2.03 17.83 2.94
C ALA A 133 -1.34 17.12 1.77
N ARG A 134 -1.68 17.54 0.56
CA ARG A 134 -1.01 17.12 -0.68
C ARG A 134 -0.54 18.35 -1.43
N ASP A 135 0.63 18.21 -2.09
CA ASP A 135 1.20 19.27 -2.92
C ASP A 135 1.36 20.60 -2.16
N GLU A 136 1.88 20.56 -0.94
CA GLU A 136 2.04 21.77 -0.11
C GLU A 136 3.30 22.54 -0.50
N PHE A 137 4.44 21.86 -0.63
CA PHE A 137 5.72 22.45 -0.99
C PHE A 137 6.24 21.94 -2.34
N ALA A 138 5.78 20.77 -2.78
CA ALA A 138 6.18 20.15 -4.04
C ALA A 138 5.01 19.35 -4.64
N ARG A 139 4.96 19.25 -5.96
CA ARG A 139 3.95 18.48 -6.68
C ARG A 139 4.20 16.97 -6.52
N GLY A 140 3.17 16.21 -6.17
CA GLY A 140 3.25 14.79 -5.85
C GLY A 140 3.70 14.51 -4.41
N GLN A 141 3.75 15.55 -3.56
CA GLN A 141 4.11 15.43 -2.16
C GLN A 141 2.94 15.02 -1.28
N THR A 142 3.25 14.30 -0.22
CA THR A 142 2.34 13.95 0.88
C THR A 142 2.91 14.51 2.17
N VAL A 143 2.12 15.33 2.86
CA VAL A 143 2.49 15.95 4.13
C VAL A 143 1.52 15.48 5.22
N MET A 144 2.05 15.11 6.38
CA MET A 144 1.28 14.82 7.58
C MET A 144 1.78 15.69 8.72
N TYR A 145 0.86 16.24 9.47
CA TYR A 145 1.10 16.96 10.72
C TYR A 145 0.52 16.14 11.86
N LEU A 146 1.36 15.69 12.78
CA LEU A 146 0.96 15.08 14.05
C LEU A 146 1.12 16.10 15.17
N PHE A 147 0.09 16.27 15.94
CA PHE A 147 0.09 17.28 17.01
C PHE A 147 -0.78 16.85 18.19
N GLY A 148 -0.51 17.43 19.35
CA GLY A 148 -1.30 17.19 20.54
C GLY A 148 -1.23 18.36 21.51
N GLN A 149 -2.10 18.39 22.51
CA GLN A 149 -2.03 19.38 23.59
C GLN A 149 -0.74 19.20 24.41
N ASN A 150 -0.37 17.94 24.66
CA ASN A 150 0.83 17.54 25.36
C ASN A 150 1.38 16.21 24.81
N GLU A 151 2.55 15.84 25.31
CA GLU A 151 3.26 14.64 24.86
C GLU A 151 2.47 13.35 25.06
N LYS A 152 1.88 13.16 26.24
CA LYS A 152 1.12 11.95 26.57
C LYS A 152 -0.04 11.74 25.61
N MET A 153 -0.86 12.78 25.39
CA MET A 153 -2.01 12.70 24.49
C MET A 153 -1.61 12.41 23.05
N LEU A 154 -0.49 12.98 22.58
CA LEU A 154 0.00 12.70 21.24
C LEU A 154 0.47 11.24 21.10
N VAL A 155 1.21 10.71 22.07
CA VAL A 155 1.65 9.31 22.09
C VAL A 155 0.45 8.38 22.09
N ASP A 156 -0.50 8.59 23.00
CA ASP A 156 -1.73 7.76 23.11
C ASP A 156 -2.53 7.75 21.79
N ASN A 157 -2.63 8.90 21.10
CA ASN A 157 -3.34 9.01 19.83
C ASN A 157 -2.58 8.31 18.68
N ILE A 158 -1.25 8.42 18.61
CA ILE A 158 -0.44 7.73 17.61
C ILE A 158 -0.57 6.21 17.81
N GLU A 159 -0.44 5.73 19.04
CA GLU A 159 -0.55 4.30 19.38
C GLU A 159 -1.91 3.71 18.97
N LYS A 160 -3.00 4.39 19.29
CA LYS A 160 -4.36 3.95 18.93
C LYS A 160 -4.62 3.94 17.43
N ASN A 161 -3.92 4.75 16.65
CA ASN A 161 -4.19 4.96 15.23
C ASN A 161 -3.02 4.54 14.33
N GLN A 162 -2.11 3.70 14.81
CA GLN A 162 -0.89 3.28 14.07
C GLN A 162 -1.19 2.85 12.65
N LYS A 163 -2.15 1.93 12.48
CA LYS A 163 -2.50 1.41 11.16
C LYS A 163 -2.99 2.51 10.22
N GLN A 164 -3.86 3.41 10.69
CA GLN A 164 -4.37 4.52 9.87
C GLN A 164 -3.25 5.44 9.40
N LEU A 165 -2.28 5.73 10.28
CA LEU A 165 -1.13 6.56 9.95
C LEU A 165 -0.20 5.88 8.94
N GLN A 166 0.05 4.59 9.10
CA GLN A 166 0.81 3.76 8.16
C GLN A 166 0.13 3.70 6.79
N ASP A 167 -1.17 3.41 6.76
CA ASP A 167 -1.96 3.28 5.53
C ASP A 167 -1.98 4.58 4.72
N PHE A 168 -1.93 5.74 5.39
CA PHE A 168 -1.89 7.04 4.72
C PHE A 168 -0.64 7.19 3.82
N PHE A 169 0.55 6.90 4.36
CA PHE A 169 1.79 6.97 3.56
C PHE A 169 1.92 5.78 2.60
N ASN A 170 1.50 4.57 2.99
CA ASN A 170 1.49 3.41 2.11
C ASN A 170 0.62 3.66 0.87
N LYS A 171 -0.59 4.19 1.06
CA LYS A 171 -1.47 4.54 -0.07
C LYS A 171 -0.84 5.59 -0.98
N ALA A 172 -0.14 6.57 -0.40
CA ALA A 172 0.56 7.57 -1.20
C ALA A 172 1.70 6.97 -2.03
N GLU A 173 2.49 6.06 -1.45
CA GLU A 173 3.56 5.36 -2.18
C GLU A 173 2.98 4.41 -3.24
N ASN A 174 1.95 3.64 -2.93
CA ASN A 174 1.29 2.74 -3.88
C ASN A 174 0.71 3.52 -5.08
N ASN A 175 0.04 4.64 -4.85
CA ASN A 175 -0.48 5.48 -5.93
C ASN A 175 0.63 6.04 -6.85
N ARG A 176 1.78 6.43 -6.27
CA ARG A 176 2.94 6.90 -7.06
C ARG A 176 3.57 5.76 -7.85
N LEU A 177 3.69 4.60 -7.24
CA LEU A 177 4.23 3.40 -7.88
C LEU A 177 3.32 2.96 -9.03
N GLU A 178 2.00 2.89 -8.80
CA GLU A 178 1.01 2.60 -9.82
C GLU A 178 1.10 3.56 -11.01
N ALA A 179 1.11 4.88 -10.73
CA ALA A 179 1.28 5.88 -11.78
C ALA A 179 2.61 5.75 -12.54
N GLY A 180 3.67 5.27 -11.88
CA GLY A 180 4.97 4.99 -12.51
C GLY A 180 4.95 3.75 -13.38
N LEU A 181 4.45 2.64 -12.86
CA LEU A 181 4.37 1.34 -13.54
C LEU A 181 3.56 1.41 -14.84
N PHE A 182 2.45 2.13 -14.81
CA PHE A 182 1.52 2.23 -15.93
C PHE A 182 1.63 3.53 -16.73
N LYS A 183 2.71 4.30 -16.52
CA LYS A 183 3.00 5.51 -17.32
C LYS A 183 3.48 5.15 -18.73
N ALA A 184 4.31 4.13 -18.87
CA ALA A 184 4.64 3.52 -20.14
C ALA A 184 3.41 2.75 -20.62
N LYS A 185 3.26 2.55 -21.95
CA LYS A 185 2.17 1.74 -22.45
C LYS A 185 2.17 0.37 -21.77
N GLU A 186 1.04 0.00 -21.21
CA GLU A 186 0.76 -1.36 -20.75
C GLU A 186 0.95 -2.33 -21.93
N VAL A 187 1.18 -3.60 -21.61
CA VAL A 187 1.12 -4.61 -22.65
C VAL A 187 -0.37 -4.90 -22.94
N GLU A 188 -1.02 -3.95 -23.65
CA GLU A 188 -2.48 -3.94 -23.90
C GLU A 188 -3.03 -5.30 -24.35
N GLY A 189 -2.26 -6.04 -25.19
CA GLY A 189 -2.64 -7.37 -25.66
C GLY A 189 -2.79 -8.39 -24.54
N LEU A 190 -2.06 -8.25 -23.41
CA LEU A 190 -2.15 -9.19 -22.29
C LEU A 190 -3.40 -8.95 -21.43
N THR A 191 -3.78 -7.69 -21.23
CA THR A 191 -5.03 -7.37 -20.52
C THR A 191 -6.24 -7.87 -21.32
N LYS A 192 -6.25 -7.62 -22.63
CA LYS A 192 -7.30 -8.10 -23.52
C LYS A 192 -7.39 -9.63 -23.57
N MET A 193 -6.26 -10.33 -23.62
CA MET A 193 -6.21 -11.78 -23.55
C MET A 193 -6.81 -12.32 -22.25
N LEU A 194 -6.54 -11.66 -21.09
CA LEU A 194 -7.15 -12.06 -19.83
C LEU A 194 -8.68 -11.89 -19.82
N GLU A 195 -9.19 -10.83 -20.46
CA GLU A 195 -10.64 -10.60 -20.60
C GLU A 195 -11.28 -11.64 -21.52
N GLU A 196 -10.67 -11.94 -22.67
CA GLU A 196 -11.22 -12.85 -23.68
C GLU A 196 -11.10 -14.33 -23.29
N ASP A 197 -9.94 -14.75 -22.76
CA ASP A 197 -9.65 -16.18 -22.50
C ASP A 197 -10.03 -16.59 -21.07
N HIS A 198 -10.03 -15.65 -20.09
CA HIS A 198 -10.13 -15.97 -18.65
C HIS A 198 -11.27 -15.24 -17.94
N GLU A 199 -11.99 -14.34 -18.61
CA GLU A 199 -13.09 -13.57 -18.06
C GLU A 199 -12.68 -12.80 -16.76
N CYS A 200 -11.46 -12.28 -16.74
CA CYS A 200 -10.92 -11.43 -15.70
C CYS A 200 -9.99 -10.37 -16.32
N ALA A 201 -9.64 -9.35 -15.56
CA ALA A 201 -8.71 -8.32 -16.02
C ALA A 201 -7.61 -8.08 -14.96
N MET A 202 -6.41 -7.78 -15.43
CA MET A 202 -5.31 -7.28 -14.60
C MET A 202 -4.40 -6.44 -15.49
N ARG A 203 -3.98 -5.28 -15.01
CA ARG A 203 -3.02 -4.44 -15.73
C ARG A 203 -1.64 -5.04 -15.62
N ILE A 204 -1.00 -5.34 -16.76
CA ILE A 204 0.35 -5.90 -16.80
C ILE A 204 1.34 -4.83 -17.23
N PRO A 205 2.29 -4.43 -16.36
CA PRO A 205 3.28 -3.40 -16.68
C PRO A 205 4.22 -3.83 -17.81
N PHE A 206 4.80 -2.84 -18.48
CA PHE A 206 5.85 -3.09 -19.45
C PHE A 206 7.02 -3.87 -18.81
N GLY A 207 7.56 -4.84 -19.57
CA GLY A 207 8.67 -5.69 -19.13
C GLY A 207 8.27 -7.09 -18.71
N TYR A 208 7.00 -7.29 -18.31
CA TYR A 208 6.48 -8.65 -18.11
C TYR A 208 6.22 -9.36 -19.44
N LYS A 209 6.50 -10.65 -19.45
CA LYS A 209 6.24 -11.54 -20.60
C LYS A 209 5.25 -12.61 -20.18
N LEU A 210 4.37 -12.99 -21.09
CA LEU A 210 3.52 -14.16 -20.93
C LEU A 210 4.38 -15.42 -21.03
N VAL A 211 4.32 -16.28 -20.02
CA VAL A 211 5.02 -17.57 -19.95
C VAL A 211 4.07 -18.70 -20.28
N VAL A 212 2.90 -18.70 -19.63
CA VAL A 212 1.86 -19.73 -19.83
C VAL A 212 0.51 -19.05 -19.99
N ASN A 213 -0.28 -19.49 -20.96
CA ASN A 213 -1.70 -19.17 -21.12
C ASN A 213 -2.44 -20.48 -21.43
N GLN A 214 -3.18 -20.97 -20.44
CA GLN A 214 -3.99 -22.20 -20.60
C GLN A 214 -5.26 -22.08 -19.76
N PRO A 215 -6.31 -22.81 -20.04
CA PRO A 215 -7.55 -22.78 -19.28
C PRO A 215 -7.31 -22.96 -17.78
N GLY A 216 -7.74 -21.97 -16.99
CA GLY A 216 -7.60 -21.98 -15.53
C GLY A 216 -6.26 -21.53 -14.96
N PHE A 217 -5.25 -21.22 -15.83
CA PHE A 217 -3.94 -20.77 -15.36
C PHE A 217 -3.25 -19.84 -16.34
N VAL A 218 -2.77 -18.71 -15.85
CA VAL A 218 -1.95 -17.74 -16.61
C VAL A 218 -0.75 -17.34 -15.79
N TRP A 219 0.44 -17.29 -16.39
CA TRP A 219 1.67 -16.90 -15.74
C TRP A 219 2.43 -15.84 -16.54
N PHE A 220 2.79 -14.76 -15.85
CA PHE A 220 3.64 -13.68 -16.35
C PHE A 220 4.94 -13.60 -15.56
N ARG A 221 6.04 -13.27 -16.23
CA ARG A 221 7.35 -13.19 -15.60
C ARG A 221 8.15 -12.00 -16.13
N GLN A 222 8.85 -11.31 -15.24
CA GLN A 222 9.80 -10.26 -15.55
C GLN A 222 11.16 -10.62 -14.94
N ILE A 223 12.18 -10.76 -15.77
CA ILE A 223 13.56 -11.02 -15.32
C ILE A 223 14.40 -9.81 -15.65
N ASN A 224 15.13 -9.30 -14.66
CA ASN A 224 16.12 -8.25 -14.81
C ASN A 224 17.39 -8.60 -13.98
N ALA A 225 18.39 -7.71 -13.96
CA ALA A 225 19.65 -7.96 -13.26
C ALA A 225 19.51 -8.04 -11.72
N GLU A 226 18.41 -7.56 -11.15
CA GLU A 226 18.21 -7.47 -9.71
C GLU A 226 17.16 -8.45 -9.17
N SER A 227 16.22 -8.88 -10.02
CA SER A 227 15.09 -9.68 -9.60
C SER A 227 14.50 -10.52 -10.73
N ASP A 228 13.86 -11.61 -10.31
CA ASP A 228 12.96 -12.42 -11.11
C ASP A 228 11.57 -12.32 -10.46
N MET A 229 10.69 -11.52 -11.06
CA MET A 229 9.36 -11.21 -10.55
C MET A 229 8.32 -12.01 -11.36
N ASN A 230 7.42 -12.62 -10.64
CA ASN A 230 6.44 -13.54 -11.19
C ASN A 230 5.02 -13.14 -10.72
N LEU A 231 4.06 -13.23 -11.63
CA LEU A 231 2.64 -12.99 -11.38
C LEU A 231 1.86 -14.15 -12.00
N PHE A 232 0.96 -14.76 -11.27
CA PHE A 232 0.06 -15.73 -11.88
C PHE A 232 -1.37 -15.60 -11.36
N ILE A 233 -2.28 -16.02 -12.20
CA ILE A 233 -3.72 -16.09 -11.94
C ILE A 233 -4.13 -17.53 -12.15
N THR A 234 -4.86 -18.09 -11.20
CA THR A 234 -5.53 -19.37 -11.36
C THR A 234 -6.94 -19.30 -10.84
N TYR A 235 -7.81 -20.13 -11.39
CA TYR A 235 -9.19 -20.22 -10.93
C TYR A 235 -9.77 -21.62 -11.07
N ARG A 236 -10.72 -21.94 -10.23
CA ARG A 236 -11.45 -23.20 -10.18
C ARG A 236 -12.88 -22.97 -9.70
N PRO A 237 -13.81 -23.92 -9.87
CA PRO A 237 -15.15 -23.81 -9.29
C PRO A 237 -15.09 -23.58 -7.79
N TYR A 238 -15.83 -22.57 -7.31
CA TYR A 238 -16.01 -22.35 -5.87
C TYR A 238 -16.94 -23.41 -5.27
N LYS A 239 -16.53 -24.00 -4.16
CA LYS A 239 -17.29 -25.10 -3.54
C LYS A 239 -17.77 -24.78 -2.13
N SER A 240 -16.94 -24.09 -1.33
CA SER A 240 -17.26 -23.78 0.06
C SER A 240 -16.30 -22.74 0.65
N GLU A 241 -16.70 -22.16 1.77
CA GLU A 241 -15.90 -21.20 2.55
C GLU A 241 -14.58 -21.80 3.08
N LYS A 242 -14.45 -23.11 3.17
CA LYS A 242 -13.19 -23.77 3.54
C LYS A 242 -12.03 -23.42 2.61
N ALA A 243 -12.32 -22.98 1.38
CA ALA A 243 -11.30 -22.51 0.44
C ALA A 243 -10.54 -21.27 0.94
N PHE A 244 -11.06 -20.56 1.94
CA PHE A 244 -10.43 -19.40 2.56
C PHE A 244 -9.62 -19.73 3.82
N GLU A 245 -9.65 -20.99 4.27
CA GLU A 245 -8.80 -21.43 5.38
C GLU A 245 -7.34 -21.42 4.97
N LYS A 246 -6.46 -21.04 5.89
CA LYS A 246 -5.02 -20.88 5.63
C LYS A 246 -4.39 -22.13 5.01
N GLU A 247 -4.67 -23.29 5.58
CA GLU A 247 -4.15 -24.57 5.13
C GLU A 247 -4.65 -24.91 3.72
N ALA A 248 -5.93 -24.66 3.44
CA ALA A 248 -6.52 -24.90 2.12
C ALA A 248 -5.91 -23.99 1.03
N ILE A 249 -5.54 -22.75 1.39
CA ILE A 249 -4.85 -21.83 0.49
C ILE A 249 -3.41 -22.31 0.25
N ILE A 250 -2.69 -22.77 1.29
CA ILE A 250 -1.33 -23.31 1.14
C ILE A 250 -1.35 -24.55 0.24
N ASP A 251 -2.26 -25.50 0.48
CA ASP A 251 -2.39 -26.71 -0.33
C ASP A 251 -2.70 -26.38 -1.79
N LEU A 252 -3.59 -25.41 -2.04
CA LEU A 252 -3.89 -24.94 -3.39
C LEU A 252 -2.64 -24.34 -4.05
N ARG A 253 -1.96 -23.44 -3.36
CA ARG A 253 -0.73 -22.80 -3.82
C ARG A 253 0.33 -23.84 -4.19
N ASP A 254 0.65 -24.75 -3.28
CA ASP A 254 1.70 -25.74 -3.44
C ASP A 254 1.37 -26.73 -4.58
N SER A 255 0.09 -27.07 -4.75
CA SER A 255 -0.37 -27.89 -5.87
C SER A 255 -0.10 -27.18 -7.22
N ILE A 256 -0.45 -25.90 -7.33
CA ILE A 256 -0.22 -25.11 -8.55
C ILE A 256 1.27 -24.93 -8.79
N ALA A 257 2.01 -24.52 -7.78
CA ALA A 257 3.43 -24.24 -7.88
C ALA A 257 4.24 -25.47 -8.30
N ARG A 258 3.84 -26.64 -7.83
CA ARG A 258 4.49 -27.90 -8.18
C ARG A 258 4.38 -28.27 -9.63
N PHE A 259 3.24 -27.98 -10.28
CA PHE A 259 2.96 -28.48 -11.64
C PHE A 259 3.06 -27.40 -12.71
N GLN A 260 3.09 -26.10 -12.34
CA GLN A 260 2.92 -25.02 -13.30
C GLN A 260 4.02 -23.95 -13.29
N LEU A 261 4.79 -23.83 -12.18
CA LEU A 261 5.59 -22.61 -11.99
C LEU A 261 7.11 -22.79 -12.12
N PHE A 262 7.63 -24.00 -12.23
CA PHE A 262 9.07 -24.20 -12.21
C PHE A 262 9.46 -25.47 -12.94
N GLU A 263 10.41 -25.31 -13.84
CA GLU A 263 11.09 -26.43 -14.48
C GLU A 263 12.59 -26.22 -14.38
N ASP A 264 13.31 -27.18 -13.83
CA ASP A 264 14.75 -27.26 -13.87
C ASP A 264 15.14 -28.51 -14.66
N PRO A 265 15.62 -28.36 -15.91
CA PRO A 265 16.03 -29.53 -16.74
C PRO A 265 17.15 -30.37 -16.11
N ALA A 266 17.96 -29.79 -15.23
CA ALA A 266 19.02 -30.49 -14.50
C ALA A 266 18.52 -31.22 -13.24
N ALA A 267 17.35 -30.84 -12.73
CA ALA A 267 16.73 -31.41 -11.54
C ALA A 267 15.21 -31.39 -11.69
N PRO A 268 14.63 -32.21 -12.58
CA PRO A 268 13.22 -32.14 -12.97
C PRO A 268 12.23 -32.44 -11.84
N GLU A 269 12.68 -33.07 -10.75
CA GLU A 269 11.86 -33.27 -9.54
C GLU A 269 11.76 -32.02 -8.65
N THR A 270 12.56 -30.97 -8.93
CA THR A 270 12.54 -29.74 -8.17
C THR A 270 11.26 -28.96 -8.43
N HIS A 271 10.62 -28.52 -7.37
CA HIS A 271 9.38 -27.73 -7.43
C HIS A 271 9.33 -26.68 -6.34
N ILE A 272 8.47 -25.68 -6.52
CA ILE A 272 8.23 -24.62 -5.54
C ILE A 272 7.24 -25.13 -4.47
N ILE A 273 7.53 -24.79 -3.21
CA ILE A 273 6.68 -25.06 -2.06
C ILE A 273 6.60 -23.81 -1.15
N THR A 274 5.56 -23.73 -0.35
CA THR A 274 5.44 -22.72 0.71
C THR A 274 6.38 -23.06 1.87
N GLU A 275 7.14 -22.08 2.33
CA GLU A 275 7.98 -22.26 3.54
C GLU A 275 7.13 -22.08 4.80
N THR A 276 6.85 -23.16 5.49
CA THR A 276 6.04 -23.18 6.71
C THR A 276 6.85 -23.47 7.98
N LYS A 277 8.15 -23.78 7.83
CA LYS A 277 9.01 -24.26 8.93
C LYS A 277 9.85 -23.15 9.59
N VAL A 278 9.80 -21.91 9.08
CA VAL A 278 10.53 -20.78 9.65
C VAL A 278 9.65 -20.11 10.72
N PRO A 279 9.90 -20.35 12.02
CA PRO A 279 8.97 -19.94 13.07
C PRO A 279 8.86 -18.42 13.24
N TYR A 280 9.90 -17.66 12.89
CA TYR A 280 9.92 -16.20 12.98
C TYR A 280 9.36 -15.50 11.75
N ILE A 281 9.10 -16.22 10.65
CA ILE A 281 8.42 -15.70 9.45
C ILE A 281 7.26 -16.65 9.09
N PRO A 282 6.23 -16.73 9.94
CA PRO A 282 5.10 -17.61 9.66
C PRO A 282 4.30 -17.08 8.48
N VAL A 283 3.72 -17.98 7.70
CA VAL A 283 2.69 -17.61 6.72
C VAL A 283 1.53 -16.92 7.44
N LYS A 284 1.20 -15.71 7.01
CA LYS A 284 0.11 -14.88 7.57
C LYS A 284 -1.02 -14.77 6.59
N THR A 285 -2.24 -14.91 7.10
CA THR A 285 -3.48 -14.62 6.37
C THR A 285 -4.22 -13.45 7.01
N THR A 286 -4.82 -12.61 6.19
CA THR A 286 -5.59 -11.45 6.64
C THR A 286 -6.84 -11.32 5.77
N GLN A 287 -8.00 -11.17 6.39
CA GLN A 287 -9.22 -10.84 5.66
C GLN A 287 -9.16 -9.39 5.22
N VAL A 288 -9.41 -9.14 3.95
CA VAL A 288 -9.32 -7.80 3.35
C VAL A 288 -10.53 -7.50 2.47
N ASN A 289 -10.81 -6.21 2.28
CA ASN A 289 -11.67 -5.76 1.20
C ASN A 289 -10.80 -5.55 -0.04
N PHE A 290 -10.96 -6.42 -1.01
CA PHE A 290 -10.23 -6.37 -2.27
C PHE A 290 -11.15 -5.84 -3.38
N ASN A 291 -10.98 -4.58 -3.76
CA ASN A 291 -11.80 -3.90 -4.79
C ASN A 291 -13.31 -4.02 -4.57
N GLY A 292 -13.77 -3.95 -3.31
CA GLY A 292 -15.17 -4.07 -2.93
C GLY A 292 -15.65 -5.48 -2.60
N SER A 293 -14.84 -6.51 -2.85
CA SER A 293 -15.15 -7.91 -2.56
C SER A 293 -14.39 -8.43 -1.34
N TYR A 294 -14.94 -9.43 -0.67
CA TYR A 294 -14.23 -10.18 0.36
C TYR A 294 -13.07 -10.96 -0.26
N ALA A 295 -11.91 -10.89 0.35
CA ALA A 295 -10.76 -11.69 -0.02
C ALA A 295 -9.91 -12.06 1.20
N VAL A 296 -9.09 -13.10 1.05
CA VAL A 296 -8.02 -13.43 2.00
C VAL A 296 -6.69 -13.13 1.34
N GLU A 297 -5.96 -12.16 1.90
CA GLU A 297 -4.55 -11.91 1.60
C GLU A 297 -3.69 -12.93 2.34
N MET A 298 -2.71 -13.53 1.66
CA MET A 298 -1.70 -14.37 2.27
C MET A 298 -0.31 -13.83 1.93
N ARG A 299 0.55 -13.73 2.94
CA ARG A 299 1.97 -13.36 2.81
C ARG A 299 2.84 -14.42 3.46
N GLY A 300 3.95 -14.76 2.82
CA GLY A 300 4.88 -15.74 3.33
C GLY A 300 6.11 -15.88 2.46
N LEU A 301 6.88 -16.92 2.72
CA LEU A 301 8.04 -17.29 1.94
C LEU A 301 7.76 -18.55 1.10
N TRP A 302 8.34 -18.57 -0.07
CA TRP A 302 8.43 -19.76 -0.92
C TRP A 302 9.88 -20.22 -1.00
N LYS A 303 10.07 -21.49 -1.30
CA LYS A 303 11.37 -22.09 -1.61
C LYS A 303 11.24 -23.19 -2.63
N THR A 304 12.33 -23.56 -3.27
CA THR A 304 12.41 -24.80 -4.06
C THR A 304 12.62 -26.01 -3.14
N SER A 305 12.16 -27.19 -3.54
CA SER A 305 12.28 -28.42 -2.77
C SER A 305 13.75 -28.81 -2.51
N ASN A 306 14.66 -28.45 -3.42
CA ASN A 306 16.10 -28.65 -3.30
C ASN A 306 16.83 -27.48 -2.56
N LEU A 307 16.09 -26.48 -2.05
CA LEU A 307 16.60 -25.32 -1.32
C LEU A 307 17.55 -24.40 -2.12
N SER A 308 17.54 -24.47 -3.44
CA SER A 308 18.40 -23.64 -4.30
C SER A 308 17.92 -22.20 -4.43
N MET A 309 16.61 -21.98 -4.33
CA MET A 309 15.95 -20.68 -4.50
C MET A 309 14.89 -20.48 -3.44
N GLY A 310 14.54 -19.22 -3.19
CA GLY A 310 13.46 -18.83 -2.30
C GLY A 310 13.28 -17.32 -2.24
N GLY A 311 12.15 -16.89 -1.74
CA GLY A 311 11.82 -15.47 -1.62
C GLY A 311 10.44 -15.24 -1.03
N PRO A 312 9.97 -13.99 -0.95
CA PRO A 312 8.64 -13.68 -0.49
C PRO A 312 7.58 -13.83 -1.59
N PHE A 313 6.34 -14.02 -1.13
CA PHE A 313 5.16 -13.94 -1.98
C PHE A 313 4.02 -13.18 -1.28
N ILE A 314 3.12 -12.67 -2.09
CA ILE A 314 1.83 -12.12 -1.70
C ILE A 314 0.75 -12.68 -2.61
N SER A 315 -0.37 -13.10 -2.04
CA SER A 315 -1.50 -13.61 -2.81
C SER A 315 -2.84 -13.13 -2.27
N TYR A 316 -3.85 -13.20 -3.13
CA TYR A 316 -5.24 -12.97 -2.77
C TYR A 316 -6.11 -14.12 -3.26
N THR A 317 -6.96 -14.61 -2.36
CA THR A 317 -7.99 -15.60 -2.66
C THR A 317 -9.35 -14.91 -2.58
N LEU A 318 -10.13 -14.93 -3.66
CA LEU A 318 -11.44 -14.26 -3.75
C LEU A 318 -12.41 -15.05 -4.64
N VAL A 319 -13.69 -14.71 -4.58
CA VAL A 319 -14.74 -15.38 -5.35
C VAL A 319 -15.41 -14.39 -6.31
N ASP A 320 -15.63 -14.83 -7.53
CA ASP A 320 -16.63 -14.27 -8.42
C ASP A 320 -17.93 -15.08 -8.26
N GLU A 321 -18.92 -14.46 -7.65
CA GLU A 321 -20.20 -15.12 -7.35
C GLU A 321 -21.03 -15.36 -8.63
N GLU A 322 -20.91 -14.47 -9.62
CA GLU A 322 -21.62 -14.60 -10.89
C GLU A 322 -21.17 -15.82 -11.69
N LEU A 323 -19.86 -16.05 -11.73
CA LEU A 323 -19.26 -17.20 -12.41
C LEU A 323 -19.16 -18.44 -11.52
N GLY A 324 -19.46 -18.33 -10.21
CA GLY A 324 -19.24 -19.41 -9.23
C GLY A 324 -17.77 -19.84 -9.17
N ARG A 325 -16.84 -18.90 -9.28
CA ARG A 325 -15.42 -19.14 -9.52
C ARG A 325 -14.57 -18.64 -8.36
N LEU A 326 -13.73 -19.52 -7.79
CA LEU A 326 -12.67 -19.15 -6.84
C LEU A 326 -11.44 -18.74 -7.63
N TYR A 327 -10.98 -17.52 -7.46
CA TYR A 327 -9.70 -17.03 -7.97
C TYR A 327 -8.63 -17.09 -6.90
N TYR A 328 -7.43 -17.48 -7.30
CA TYR A 328 -6.19 -17.31 -6.57
C TYR A 328 -5.21 -16.55 -7.46
N ILE A 329 -4.77 -15.39 -7.00
CA ILE A 329 -3.81 -14.55 -7.71
C ILE A 329 -2.59 -14.34 -6.82
N GLU A 330 -1.39 -14.45 -7.37
CA GLU A 330 -0.14 -14.36 -6.61
C GLU A 330 0.92 -13.57 -7.36
N GLY A 331 1.71 -12.83 -6.58
CA GLY A 331 3.00 -12.31 -7.00
C GLY A 331 4.10 -12.85 -6.09
N PHE A 332 5.19 -13.36 -6.69
CA PHE A 332 6.36 -13.80 -5.94
C PHE A 332 7.66 -13.34 -6.62
N VAL A 333 8.71 -13.21 -5.82
CA VAL A 333 9.99 -12.69 -6.31
C VAL A 333 11.17 -13.53 -5.82
N TYR A 334 12.15 -13.73 -6.71
CA TYR A 334 13.48 -14.16 -6.40
C TYR A 334 14.46 -12.99 -6.59
N SER A 335 15.09 -12.54 -5.51
CA SER A 335 16.01 -11.40 -5.53
C SER A 335 17.09 -11.59 -4.45
N PRO A 336 18.05 -12.49 -4.65
CA PRO A 336 19.04 -12.84 -3.66
C PRO A 336 19.93 -11.65 -3.31
N GLY A 337 20.17 -11.44 -2.03
CA GLY A 337 21.05 -10.38 -1.55
C GLY A 337 20.47 -8.96 -1.56
N LYS A 338 19.26 -8.75 -2.07
CA LYS A 338 18.59 -7.44 -2.13
C LYS A 338 17.54 -7.29 -1.02
N ASN A 339 17.17 -6.05 -0.73
CA ASN A 339 15.96 -5.74 0.04
C ASN A 339 14.73 -6.00 -0.82
N GLN A 340 13.71 -6.62 -0.25
CA GLN A 340 12.59 -7.17 -1.02
C GLN A 340 11.27 -6.42 -0.81
N ARG A 341 11.22 -5.48 0.13
CA ARG A 341 10.04 -4.66 0.41
C ARG A 341 9.46 -3.99 -0.83
N GLU A 342 10.30 -3.34 -1.63
CA GLU A 342 9.82 -2.60 -2.80
C GLU A 342 9.35 -3.54 -3.92
N PHE A 343 9.97 -4.71 -4.09
CA PHE A 343 9.49 -5.72 -5.05
C PHE A 343 8.10 -6.26 -4.63
N ILE A 344 7.91 -6.59 -3.36
CA ILE A 344 6.59 -7.02 -2.87
C ILE A 344 5.56 -5.90 -2.98
N ARG A 345 5.92 -4.64 -2.73
CA ARG A 345 5.04 -3.49 -2.95
C ARG A 345 4.63 -3.37 -4.43
N GLU A 346 5.55 -3.60 -5.35
CA GLU A 346 5.26 -3.58 -6.78
C GLU A 346 4.28 -4.68 -7.16
N LEU A 347 4.51 -5.92 -6.72
CA LEU A 347 3.60 -7.04 -6.93
C LEU A 347 2.21 -6.77 -6.33
N GLU A 348 2.15 -6.23 -5.11
CA GLU A 348 0.89 -5.83 -4.46
C GLU A 348 0.12 -4.79 -5.29
N VAL A 349 0.80 -3.77 -5.81
CA VAL A 349 0.19 -2.74 -6.66
C VAL A 349 -0.34 -3.34 -7.96
N ILE A 350 0.41 -4.23 -8.61
CA ILE A 350 -0.05 -4.89 -9.84
C ILE A 350 -1.26 -5.77 -9.54
N LEU A 351 -1.18 -6.63 -8.52
CA LEU A 351 -2.29 -7.51 -8.11
C LEU A 351 -3.54 -6.71 -7.74
N SER A 352 -3.40 -5.53 -7.12
CA SER A 352 -4.54 -4.68 -6.75
C SER A 352 -5.35 -4.18 -7.96
N THR A 353 -4.81 -4.28 -9.18
CA THR A 353 -5.52 -3.95 -10.42
C THR A 353 -6.40 -5.09 -10.93
N PHE A 354 -6.29 -6.28 -10.32
CA PHE A 354 -7.10 -7.43 -10.72
C PHE A 354 -8.60 -7.16 -10.52
N LYS A 355 -9.38 -7.60 -11.50
CA LYS A 355 -10.84 -7.53 -11.49
C LYS A 355 -11.41 -8.84 -11.98
N THR A 356 -12.40 -9.34 -11.29
CA THR A 356 -13.26 -10.43 -11.79
C THR A 356 -14.20 -9.90 -12.87
N LYS A 357 -14.86 -10.76 -13.62
CA LYS A 357 -15.85 -10.36 -14.64
C LYS A 357 -16.91 -9.42 -14.07
N GLN A 358 -17.42 -9.73 -12.87
CA GLN A 358 -18.39 -8.91 -12.16
C GLN A 358 -17.90 -7.47 -11.90
N GLN A 359 -16.59 -7.27 -11.78
CA GLN A 359 -15.97 -5.97 -11.48
C GLN A 359 -15.49 -5.21 -12.74
N VAL A 360 -15.42 -5.89 -13.89
CA VAL A 360 -15.09 -5.22 -15.17
C VAL A 360 -16.32 -4.43 -15.60
N PRO A 361 -16.21 -3.09 -15.79
CA PRO A 361 -17.32 -2.32 -16.30
C PRO A 361 -17.72 -2.88 -17.67
N THR A 362 -18.94 -3.32 -17.84
CA THR A 362 -19.50 -3.58 -19.17
C THR A 362 -19.33 -2.31 -19.99
N SER A 363 -18.50 -2.37 -21.03
CA SER A 363 -18.35 -1.27 -22.00
C SER A 363 -19.74 -0.94 -22.52
N GLY A 364 -20.24 0.21 -22.07
CA GLY A 364 -21.64 0.59 -22.16
C GLY A 364 -22.21 0.55 -23.57
N SER A 365 -23.40 0.07 -23.59
CA SER A 365 -24.41 0.34 -24.62
C SER A 365 -24.64 1.84 -24.81
#